data_753ec437893d9c34d623fc2df705d43c
#
_entry.id   753ec437893d9c34d623fc2df705d43c
#
_cell.length_a   1.000
_cell.length_b   1.000
_cell.length_c   1.000
_cell.angle_alpha   90.00
_cell.angle_beta   90.00
_cell.angle_gamma   90.00
#
_symmetry.space_group_name_H-M   'P 1'
#
loop_
_entity.id
_entity.type
_entity.pdbx_description
1 polymer ?
#
loop_
_entity_poly.entity_id
_entity_poly.type
_entity_poly.pdbx_seq_one_letter_code
_entity_poly.pdbx_strand_id
1 'polypeptide(L)'
;VVDPSFIKQLVAYGIPEKKITYIPNFVDNDRFHPYSAVKRTALRKKYGIAADKFVVLGSGQVQERKGVPDFIRLARQNPDVEFFWAGGFSFGRLTDGYSELKKVVDNPPANLHFTGIVSRDKIAELNNLADLFLLPSYNELFPMSVLEAFSCGTPVMLRDLDLYHSIIEGDYEPAKDVNEMQMKLTLLRNDPARLAHWQTQAQRAAKEYSKEHLADVWTNLIFSSCRGKI
;
A
#
# COMPACT_ATOMS: atom_id res chain seq x y z
N VAL A 1 18.92 -4.33 7.92
CA VAL A 1 18.27 -4.28 6.58
C VAL A 1 16.77 -4.17 6.75
N VAL A 2 16.09 -3.52 5.80
CA VAL A 2 14.62 -3.35 5.77
C VAL A 2 13.90 -4.41 4.93
N ASP A 3 14.67 -5.21 4.20
CA ASP A 3 14.18 -6.31 3.36
C ASP A 3 15.04 -7.56 3.66
N PRO A 4 14.44 -8.69 4.07
CA PRO A 4 15.16 -9.92 4.36
C PRO A 4 15.97 -10.47 3.18
N SER A 5 15.55 -10.21 1.94
CA SER A 5 16.26 -10.67 0.74
C SER A 5 17.71 -10.12 0.66
N PHE A 6 17.95 -8.94 1.22
CA PHE A 6 19.30 -8.36 1.30
C PHE A 6 20.25 -9.12 2.21
N ILE A 7 19.77 -9.94 3.15
CA ILE A 7 20.63 -10.74 4.04
C ILE A 7 21.51 -11.67 3.20
N LYS A 8 20.90 -12.41 2.27
CA LYS A 8 21.62 -13.31 1.37
C LYS A 8 22.67 -12.60 0.53
N GLN A 9 22.33 -11.41 0.02
CA GLN A 9 23.26 -10.60 -0.80
C GLN A 9 24.44 -10.11 0.02
N LEU A 10 24.20 -9.61 1.24
CA LEU A 10 25.24 -9.12 2.14
C LEU A 10 26.17 -10.23 2.60
N VAL A 11 25.61 -11.43 2.86
CA VAL A 11 26.42 -12.61 3.17
C VAL A 11 27.31 -12.99 1.98
N ALA A 12 26.82 -12.93 0.75
CA ALA A 12 27.62 -13.17 -0.45
C ALA A 12 28.74 -12.15 -0.63
N TYR A 13 28.60 -10.93 -0.11
CA TYR A 13 29.67 -9.92 -0.04
C TYR A 13 30.62 -10.11 1.17
N GLY A 14 30.50 -11.21 1.93
CA GLY A 14 31.40 -11.55 3.04
C GLY A 14 31.02 -10.94 4.38
N ILE A 15 29.82 -10.36 4.53
CA ILE A 15 29.35 -9.87 5.82
C ILE A 15 28.79 -11.07 6.61
N PRO A 16 29.29 -11.37 7.81
CA PRO A 16 28.77 -12.46 8.62
C PRO A 16 27.29 -12.27 8.94
N GLU A 17 26.45 -13.28 8.72
CA GLU A 17 25.00 -13.23 8.92
C GLU A 17 24.61 -12.72 10.31
N LYS A 18 25.34 -13.15 11.38
CA LYS A 18 25.14 -12.69 12.76
C LYS A 18 25.28 -11.19 12.99
N LYS A 19 25.85 -10.46 12.01
CA LYS A 19 25.98 -8.97 12.03
C LYS A 19 24.86 -8.28 11.24
N ILE A 20 23.98 -9.05 10.64
CA ILE A 20 22.88 -8.51 9.83
C ILE A 20 21.58 -8.73 10.60
N THR A 21 20.87 -7.65 10.89
CA THR A 21 19.56 -7.70 11.54
C THR A 21 18.50 -7.15 10.60
N TYR A 22 17.43 -7.92 10.41
CA TYR A 22 16.23 -7.43 9.74
C TYR A 22 15.42 -6.57 10.70
N ILE A 23 15.14 -5.35 10.33
CA ILE A 23 14.20 -4.47 11.02
C ILE A 23 13.40 -3.76 9.92
N PRO A 24 12.09 -4.01 9.82
CA PRO A 24 11.24 -3.40 8.80
C PRO A 24 11.07 -1.91 9.02
N ASN A 25 10.53 -1.24 8.01
CA ASN A 25 9.99 0.10 8.18
C ASN A 25 8.76 0.06 9.09
N PHE A 26 8.42 1.20 9.68
CA PHE A 26 7.23 1.37 10.53
C PHE A 26 6.37 2.53 10.02
N VAL A 27 5.13 2.59 10.47
CA VAL A 27 4.20 3.66 10.17
C VAL A 27 3.87 4.48 11.42
N ASP A 28 3.63 5.76 11.22
CA ASP A 28 3.17 6.69 12.27
C ASP A 28 1.67 6.46 12.52
N ASN A 29 1.34 5.67 13.54
CA ASN A 29 -0.03 5.30 13.89
C ASN A 29 -0.83 6.48 14.51
N ASP A 30 -0.17 7.55 14.96
CA ASP A 30 -0.85 8.77 15.37
C ASP A 30 -1.54 9.44 14.17
N ARG A 31 -0.93 9.34 13.00
CA ARG A 31 -1.46 9.89 11.75
C ARG A 31 -2.31 8.87 10.98
N PHE A 32 -1.80 7.65 10.81
CA PHE A 32 -2.46 6.58 10.07
C PHE A 32 -3.16 5.64 11.06
N HIS A 33 -4.45 5.82 11.22
CA HIS A 33 -5.30 5.00 12.09
C HIS A 33 -6.71 4.92 11.51
N PRO A 34 -7.52 3.92 11.88
CA PRO A 34 -8.89 3.80 11.41
C PRO A 34 -9.75 4.96 11.90
N TYR A 35 -10.50 5.58 11.01
CA TYR A 35 -11.49 6.59 11.39
C TYR A 35 -12.80 5.93 11.86
N SER A 36 -13.55 6.61 12.72
CA SER A 36 -14.89 6.18 13.08
C SER A 36 -15.82 6.18 11.86
N ALA A 37 -16.87 5.34 11.89
CA ALA A 37 -17.85 5.27 10.80
C ALA A 37 -18.47 6.64 10.48
N VAL A 38 -18.72 7.48 11.49
CA VAL A 38 -19.22 8.84 11.32
C VAL A 38 -18.22 9.70 10.54
N LYS A 39 -16.94 9.67 10.95
CA LYS A 39 -15.88 10.45 10.27
C LYS A 39 -15.68 9.95 8.83
N ARG A 40 -15.70 8.64 8.60
CA ARG A 40 -15.60 8.04 7.25
C ARG A 40 -16.77 8.46 6.35
N THR A 41 -18.01 8.43 6.86
CA THR A 41 -19.20 8.88 6.12
C THR A 41 -19.10 10.38 5.75
N ALA A 42 -18.71 11.23 6.69
CA ALA A 42 -18.50 12.65 6.44
C ALA A 42 -17.41 12.89 5.39
N LEU A 43 -16.34 12.10 5.44
CA LEU A 43 -15.24 12.15 4.48
C LEU A 43 -15.71 11.78 3.07
N ARG A 44 -16.44 10.67 2.90
CA ARG A 44 -17.01 10.26 1.61
C ARG A 44 -17.93 11.34 1.02
N LYS A 45 -18.77 11.96 1.85
CA LYS A 45 -19.61 13.09 1.44
C LYS A 45 -18.78 14.29 0.97
N LYS A 46 -17.68 14.64 1.68
CA LYS A 46 -16.73 15.70 1.29
C LYS A 46 -16.15 15.46 -0.11
N TYR A 47 -15.94 14.20 -0.48
CA TYR A 47 -15.42 13.80 -1.79
C TYR A 47 -16.50 13.53 -2.85
N GLY A 48 -17.77 13.73 -2.54
CA GLY A 48 -18.89 13.48 -3.46
C GLY A 48 -19.13 12.00 -3.77
N ILE A 49 -18.64 11.10 -2.90
CA ILE A 49 -18.78 9.64 -3.08
C ILE A 49 -20.10 9.19 -2.46
N ALA A 50 -20.95 8.54 -3.25
CA ALA A 50 -22.20 7.96 -2.77
C ALA A 50 -21.93 6.83 -1.76
N ALA A 51 -22.84 6.62 -0.82
CA ALA A 51 -22.64 5.69 0.31
C ALA A 51 -22.46 4.23 -0.12
N ASP A 52 -23.09 3.84 -1.22
CA ASP A 52 -23.08 2.50 -1.82
C ASP A 52 -21.90 2.24 -2.76
N LYS A 53 -21.12 3.27 -3.10
CA LYS A 53 -19.98 3.12 -4.01
C LYS A 53 -18.84 2.37 -3.34
N PHE A 54 -18.27 1.42 -4.07
CA PHE A 54 -17.01 0.79 -3.71
C PHE A 54 -15.85 1.69 -4.15
N VAL A 55 -14.86 1.87 -3.27
CA VAL A 55 -13.73 2.79 -3.51
C VAL A 55 -12.42 2.04 -3.46
N VAL A 56 -11.63 2.17 -4.51
CA VAL A 56 -10.29 1.60 -4.63
C VAL A 56 -9.25 2.71 -4.59
N LEU A 57 -8.27 2.61 -3.70
CA LEU A 57 -7.13 3.53 -3.62
C LEU A 57 -5.86 2.85 -4.10
N GLY A 58 -5.09 3.51 -4.96
CA GLY A 58 -3.69 3.23 -5.22
C GLY A 58 -2.83 4.41 -4.78
N SER A 59 -1.57 4.17 -4.39
CA SER A 59 -0.67 5.26 -3.98
C SER A 59 0.77 5.02 -4.41
N GLY A 60 1.40 6.07 -4.92
CA GLY A 60 2.80 6.07 -5.35
C GLY A 60 3.04 6.98 -6.54
N GLN A 61 4.27 6.98 -7.04
CA GLN A 61 4.60 7.73 -8.25
C GLN A 61 3.78 7.23 -9.45
N VAL A 62 3.35 8.14 -10.31
CA VAL A 62 2.70 7.79 -11.57
C VAL A 62 3.77 7.33 -12.55
N GLN A 63 3.96 6.00 -12.66
CA GLN A 63 4.95 5.36 -13.54
C GLN A 63 4.57 3.90 -13.84
N GLU A 64 5.12 3.34 -14.92
CA GLU A 64 4.83 1.97 -15.34
C GLU A 64 5.19 0.93 -14.27
N ARG A 65 6.37 1.05 -13.66
CA ARG A 65 6.83 0.15 -12.60
C ARG A 65 5.84 0.00 -11.44
N LYS A 66 5.07 1.07 -11.13
CA LYS A 66 4.02 1.06 -10.10
C LYS A 66 2.72 0.42 -10.56
N GLY A 67 2.66 -0.07 -11.81
CA GLY A 67 1.48 -0.72 -12.37
C GLY A 67 0.32 0.25 -12.64
N VAL A 68 0.60 1.56 -12.79
CA VAL A 68 -0.44 2.55 -13.09
C VAL A 68 -1.24 2.19 -14.35
N PRO A 69 -0.65 1.64 -15.43
CA PRO A 69 -1.43 1.15 -16.58
C PRO A 69 -2.48 0.10 -16.20
N ASP A 70 -2.13 -0.84 -15.32
CA ASP A 70 -3.07 -1.88 -14.85
C ASP A 70 -4.17 -1.28 -13.98
N PHE A 71 -3.84 -0.32 -13.12
CA PHE A 71 -4.82 0.41 -12.31
C PHE A 71 -5.82 1.18 -13.19
N ILE A 72 -5.35 1.84 -14.25
CA ILE A 72 -6.19 2.51 -15.24
C ILE A 72 -7.09 1.50 -15.98
N ARG A 73 -6.55 0.34 -16.34
CA ARG A 73 -7.32 -0.73 -16.99
C ARG A 73 -8.45 -1.22 -16.10
N LEU A 74 -8.18 -1.46 -14.83
CA LEU A 74 -9.19 -1.87 -13.84
C LEU A 74 -10.27 -0.80 -13.67
N ALA A 75 -9.91 0.50 -13.60
CA ALA A 75 -10.88 1.58 -13.53
C ALA A 75 -11.82 1.58 -14.75
N ARG A 76 -11.29 1.41 -15.96
CA ARG A 76 -12.10 1.33 -17.20
C ARG A 76 -13.04 0.12 -17.22
N GLN A 77 -12.62 -1.00 -16.65
CA GLN A 77 -13.42 -2.24 -16.59
C GLN A 77 -14.51 -2.20 -15.52
N ASN A 78 -14.45 -1.26 -14.56
CA ASN A 78 -15.38 -1.16 -13.43
C ASN A 78 -15.94 0.28 -13.29
N PRO A 79 -16.78 0.74 -14.22
CA PRO A 79 -17.26 2.12 -14.25
C PRO A 79 -18.16 2.50 -13.06
N ASP A 80 -18.64 1.53 -12.30
CA ASP A 80 -19.46 1.69 -11.10
C ASP A 80 -18.64 1.72 -9.80
N VAL A 81 -17.31 1.57 -9.88
CA VAL A 81 -16.34 1.67 -8.77
C VAL A 81 -15.58 2.98 -8.89
N GLU A 82 -15.35 3.66 -7.76
CA GLU A 82 -14.52 4.86 -7.71
C GLU A 82 -13.06 4.49 -7.47
N PHE A 83 -12.18 4.97 -8.33
CA PHE A 83 -10.74 4.75 -8.24
C PHE A 83 -10.01 6.05 -7.91
N PHE A 84 -9.09 6.00 -6.96
CA PHE A 84 -8.21 7.10 -6.60
C PHE A 84 -6.76 6.67 -6.73
N TRP A 85 -5.95 7.45 -7.43
CA TRP A 85 -4.50 7.29 -7.42
C TRP A 85 -3.87 8.49 -6.72
N ALA A 86 -3.25 8.25 -5.56
CA ALA A 86 -2.58 9.28 -4.78
C ALA A 86 -1.08 9.32 -5.10
N GLY A 87 -0.67 10.34 -5.83
CA GLY A 87 0.70 10.55 -6.27
C GLY A 87 0.80 11.18 -7.65
N GLY A 88 2.01 11.50 -8.05
CA GLY A 88 2.26 12.23 -9.30
C GLY A 88 3.57 11.84 -9.96
N PHE A 89 3.98 12.61 -10.95
CA PHE A 89 5.23 12.46 -11.67
C PHE A 89 6.39 13.13 -10.92
N SER A 90 7.00 12.43 -9.94
CA SER A 90 8.08 12.99 -9.11
C SER A 90 9.33 13.39 -9.90
N PHE A 91 9.57 12.74 -11.04
CA PHE A 91 10.71 13.03 -11.94
C PHE A 91 10.27 13.78 -13.21
N GLY A 92 9.04 14.30 -13.27
CA GLY A 92 8.52 15.00 -14.43
C GLY A 92 8.63 14.15 -15.69
N ARG A 93 9.18 14.74 -16.77
CA ARG A 93 9.35 14.08 -18.09
C ARG A 93 10.34 12.91 -18.11
N LEU A 94 11.17 12.76 -17.07
CA LEU A 94 12.12 11.65 -16.95
C LEU A 94 11.46 10.39 -16.38
N THR A 95 10.19 10.46 -16.00
CA THR A 95 9.43 9.32 -15.50
C THR A 95 9.18 8.32 -16.63
N ASP A 96 9.43 7.05 -16.36
CA ASP A 96 9.10 5.95 -17.28
C ASP A 96 7.60 5.93 -17.61
N GLY A 97 7.27 5.84 -18.92
CA GLY A 97 5.91 5.91 -19.42
C GLY A 97 5.25 7.31 -19.35
N TYR A 98 6.03 8.40 -19.08
CA TYR A 98 5.47 9.74 -18.84
C TYR A 98 4.47 10.20 -19.91
N SER A 99 4.84 10.12 -21.20
CA SER A 99 4.00 10.67 -22.27
C SER A 99 2.63 10.01 -22.38
N GLU A 100 2.56 8.70 -22.22
CA GLU A 100 1.31 7.94 -22.29
C GLU A 100 0.49 8.09 -21.01
N LEU A 101 1.13 7.99 -19.87
CA LEU A 101 0.45 8.16 -18.58
C LEU A 101 -0.06 9.59 -18.40
N LYS A 102 0.69 10.60 -18.85
CA LYS A 102 0.27 12.00 -18.78
C LYS A 102 -1.02 12.26 -19.56
N LYS A 103 -1.21 11.65 -20.73
CA LYS A 103 -2.45 11.76 -21.49
C LYS A 103 -3.67 11.28 -20.68
N VAL A 104 -3.50 10.17 -19.95
CA VAL A 104 -4.59 9.63 -19.12
C VAL A 104 -4.79 10.45 -17.86
N VAL A 105 -3.71 10.94 -17.23
CA VAL A 105 -3.80 11.80 -16.04
C VAL A 105 -4.51 13.12 -16.36
N ASP A 106 -4.29 13.66 -17.58
CA ASP A 106 -4.94 14.91 -18.02
C ASP A 106 -6.41 14.72 -18.46
N ASN A 107 -6.78 13.51 -18.87
CA ASN A 107 -8.14 13.17 -19.28
C ASN A 107 -8.49 11.74 -18.80
N PRO A 108 -8.69 11.55 -17.49
CA PRO A 108 -8.94 10.23 -16.92
C PRO A 108 -10.36 9.73 -17.22
N PRO A 109 -10.62 8.42 -17.12
CA PRO A 109 -11.98 7.89 -17.03
C PRO A 109 -12.78 8.60 -15.92
N ALA A 110 -14.08 8.75 -16.10
CA ALA A 110 -14.94 9.50 -15.18
C ALA A 110 -14.89 9.03 -13.72
N ASN A 111 -14.59 7.74 -13.51
CA ASN A 111 -14.49 7.09 -12.21
C ASN A 111 -13.04 6.96 -11.69
N LEU A 112 -12.06 7.61 -12.35
CA LEU A 112 -10.64 7.57 -11.93
C LEU A 112 -10.14 8.98 -11.62
N HIS A 113 -9.68 9.16 -10.39
CA HIS A 113 -9.25 10.44 -9.84
C HIS A 113 -7.75 10.41 -9.50
N PHE A 114 -6.94 11.19 -10.24
CA PHE A 114 -5.53 11.40 -9.88
C PHE A 114 -5.42 12.62 -8.97
N THR A 115 -4.95 12.42 -7.74
CA THR A 115 -4.86 13.52 -6.76
C THR A 115 -3.61 14.39 -6.93
N GLY A 116 -2.63 13.91 -7.71
CA GLY A 116 -1.28 14.47 -7.67
C GLY A 116 -0.57 14.17 -6.35
N ILE A 117 0.56 14.85 -6.12
CA ILE A 117 1.32 14.73 -4.87
C ILE A 117 0.55 15.49 -3.78
N VAL A 118 0.21 14.78 -2.71
CA VAL A 118 -0.59 15.32 -1.60
C VAL A 118 0.13 15.13 -0.26
N SER A 119 -0.34 15.82 0.79
CA SER A 119 0.20 15.67 2.14
C SER A 119 -0.08 14.28 2.73
N ARG A 120 0.71 13.88 3.72
CA ARG A 120 0.53 12.62 4.43
C ARG A 120 -0.84 12.51 5.13
N ASP A 121 -1.37 13.63 5.65
CA ASP A 121 -2.70 13.67 6.24
C ASP A 121 -3.78 13.39 5.20
N LYS A 122 -3.59 13.88 3.96
CA LYS A 122 -4.48 13.57 2.84
C LYS A 122 -4.40 12.10 2.44
N ILE A 123 -3.22 11.48 2.49
CA ILE A 123 -3.06 10.03 2.27
C ILE A 123 -3.82 9.24 3.35
N ALA A 124 -3.77 9.66 4.61
CA ALA A 124 -4.55 9.04 5.69
C ALA A 124 -6.06 9.18 5.46
N GLU A 125 -6.55 10.36 5.01
CA GLU A 125 -7.95 10.55 4.61
C GLU A 125 -8.34 9.57 3.48
N LEU A 126 -7.53 9.46 2.43
CA LEU A 126 -7.79 8.61 1.26
C LEU A 126 -7.81 7.12 1.64
N ASN A 127 -6.89 6.65 2.48
CA ASN A 127 -6.94 5.28 3.00
C ASN A 127 -8.25 5.02 3.75
N ASN A 128 -8.68 5.95 4.61
CA ASN A 128 -9.88 5.79 5.41
C ASN A 128 -11.19 5.87 4.61
N LEU A 129 -11.22 6.53 3.46
CA LEU A 129 -12.41 6.56 2.61
C LEU A 129 -12.52 5.33 1.71
N ALA A 130 -11.38 4.66 1.43
CA ALA A 130 -11.32 3.49 0.56
C ALA A 130 -11.92 2.24 1.22
N ASP A 131 -12.39 1.31 0.39
CA ASP A 131 -12.80 -0.04 0.76
C ASP A 131 -11.67 -1.03 0.50
N LEU A 132 -10.78 -0.70 -0.46
CA LEU A 132 -9.64 -1.52 -0.86
C LEU A 132 -8.47 -0.62 -1.24
N PHE A 133 -7.29 -0.94 -0.73
CA PHE A 133 -6.02 -0.44 -1.26
C PHE A 133 -5.49 -1.43 -2.30
N LEU A 134 -5.18 -0.95 -3.50
CA LEU A 134 -4.67 -1.77 -4.60
C LEU A 134 -3.33 -1.21 -5.10
N LEU A 135 -2.27 -2.01 -5.03
CA LEU A 135 -0.97 -1.65 -5.58
C LEU A 135 -0.50 -2.71 -6.59
N PRO A 136 -0.68 -2.48 -7.91
CA PRO A 136 -0.33 -3.44 -8.94
C PRO A 136 1.14 -3.35 -9.40
N SER A 137 2.03 -2.90 -8.50
CA SER A 137 3.46 -2.69 -8.79
C SER A 137 4.14 -3.95 -9.31
N TYR A 138 5.03 -3.79 -10.29
CA TYR A 138 5.86 -4.86 -10.81
C TYR A 138 7.14 -5.10 -10.00
N ASN A 139 7.56 -4.10 -9.24
CA ASN A 139 8.76 -4.18 -8.40
C ASN A 139 8.64 -3.20 -7.22
N GLU A 140 8.98 -3.69 -6.02
CA GLU A 140 9.03 -2.93 -4.77
C GLU A 140 10.25 -3.35 -3.95
N LEU A 141 10.60 -2.52 -2.95
CA LEU A 141 11.53 -2.89 -1.89
C LEU A 141 10.76 -3.11 -0.59
N PHE A 142 10.15 -2.06 -0.07
CA PHE A 142 9.26 -2.11 1.09
C PHE A 142 8.26 -0.95 0.97
N PRO A 143 7.06 -1.19 0.42
CA PRO A 143 6.14 -0.10 0.09
C PRO A 143 5.47 0.47 1.33
N MET A 144 5.89 1.67 1.74
CA MET A 144 5.32 2.40 2.87
C MET A 144 3.81 2.61 2.74
N SER A 145 3.32 2.80 1.51
CA SER A 145 1.89 2.97 1.24
C SER A 145 1.03 1.77 1.63
N VAL A 146 1.60 0.56 1.60
CA VAL A 146 0.93 -0.66 2.09
C VAL A 146 0.81 -0.63 3.61
N LEU A 147 1.88 -0.25 4.32
CA LEU A 147 1.84 -0.11 5.79
C LEU A 147 0.86 0.98 6.22
N GLU A 148 0.79 2.08 5.46
CA GLU A 148 -0.18 3.17 5.69
C GLU A 148 -1.62 2.68 5.53
N ALA A 149 -1.89 1.83 4.51
CA ALA A 149 -3.19 1.20 4.32
C ALA A 149 -3.53 0.23 5.46
N PHE A 150 -2.61 -0.65 5.85
CA PHE A 150 -2.79 -1.53 7.00
C PHE A 150 -3.11 -0.76 8.27
N SER A 151 -2.37 0.32 8.54
CA SER A 151 -2.55 1.14 9.73
C SER A 151 -3.91 1.84 9.76
N CYS A 152 -4.50 2.16 8.61
CA CYS A 152 -5.87 2.64 8.50
C CYS A 152 -6.93 1.54 8.56
N GLY A 153 -6.54 0.26 8.65
CA GLY A 153 -7.44 -0.89 8.62
C GLY A 153 -8.06 -1.13 7.24
N THR A 154 -7.43 -0.64 6.19
CA THR A 154 -7.90 -0.80 4.81
C THR A 154 -7.42 -2.15 4.25
N PRO A 155 -8.32 -3.02 3.76
CA PRO A 155 -7.95 -4.24 3.03
C PRO A 155 -6.98 -3.95 1.90
N VAL A 156 -6.01 -4.83 1.68
CA VAL A 156 -4.95 -4.63 0.69
C VAL A 156 -4.95 -5.74 -0.35
N MET A 157 -4.88 -5.37 -1.63
CA MET A 157 -4.60 -6.27 -2.76
C MET A 157 -3.31 -5.84 -3.44
N LEU A 158 -2.41 -6.79 -3.68
CA LEU A 158 -1.11 -6.51 -4.30
C LEU A 158 -0.88 -7.46 -5.48
N ARG A 159 -0.02 -7.04 -6.41
CA ARG A 159 0.62 -8.01 -7.30
C ARG A 159 1.44 -8.98 -6.46
N ASP A 160 1.30 -10.26 -6.79
CA ASP A 160 2.00 -11.34 -6.11
C ASP A 160 3.50 -11.29 -6.44
N LEU A 161 4.28 -10.71 -5.55
CA LEU A 161 5.74 -10.56 -5.66
C LEU A 161 6.43 -11.38 -4.57
N ASP A 162 7.52 -12.05 -4.90
CA ASP A 162 8.33 -12.86 -3.97
C ASP A 162 8.71 -12.09 -2.69
N LEU A 163 8.93 -10.77 -2.82
CA LEU A 163 9.21 -9.89 -1.70
C LEU A 163 8.14 -10.02 -0.60
N TYR A 164 6.86 -9.99 -0.98
CA TYR A 164 5.76 -9.94 -0.02
C TYR A 164 5.62 -11.23 0.79
N HIS A 165 5.99 -12.38 0.20
CA HIS A 165 6.01 -13.66 0.90
C HIS A 165 6.96 -13.69 2.11
N SER A 166 8.02 -12.88 2.08
CA SER A 166 8.99 -12.82 3.18
C SER A 166 8.67 -11.77 4.25
N ILE A 167 7.72 -10.86 4.00
CA ILE A 167 7.47 -9.72 4.89
C ILE A 167 6.01 -9.59 5.36
N ILE A 168 5.02 -9.84 4.50
CA ILE A 168 3.58 -9.61 4.78
C ILE A 168 2.70 -10.76 4.28
N GLU A 169 3.23 -11.99 4.22
CA GLU A 169 2.45 -13.14 3.77
C GLU A 169 1.20 -13.34 4.63
N GLY A 170 0.06 -13.51 3.97
CA GLY A 170 -1.24 -13.70 4.63
C GLY A 170 -1.91 -12.41 5.13
N ASP A 171 -1.31 -11.22 4.90
CA ASP A 171 -1.89 -9.94 5.29
C ASP A 171 -2.56 -9.20 4.12
N TYR A 172 -2.43 -9.69 2.90
CA TYR A 172 -2.98 -9.08 1.69
C TYR A 172 -3.61 -10.12 0.76
N GLU A 173 -4.51 -9.69 -0.12
CA GLU A 173 -5.06 -10.49 -1.22
C GLU A 173 -4.03 -10.50 -2.37
N PRO A 174 -3.32 -11.59 -2.64
CA PRO A 174 -2.34 -11.65 -3.73
C PRO A 174 -3.06 -11.77 -5.09
N ALA A 175 -2.47 -11.22 -6.16
CA ALA A 175 -2.95 -11.40 -7.53
C ALA A 175 -1.78 -11.40 -8.52
N LYS A 176 -1.67 -12.40 -9.38
CA LYS A 176 -0.54 -12.59 -10.32
C LYS A 176 -0.48 -11.51 -11.39
N ASP A 177 -1.63 -11.12 -11.89
CA ASP A 177 -1.76 -10.17 -12.99
C ASP A 177 -3.07 -9.36 -12.91
N VAL A 178 -3.25 -8.45 -13.85
CA VAL A 178 -4.42 -7.56 -13.90
C VAL A 178 -5.74 -8.32 -14.12
N ASN A 179 -5.74 -9.48 -14.76
CA ASN A 179 -6.96 -10.26 -14.98
C ASN A 179 -7.39 -10.93 -13.66
N GLU A 180 -6.42 -11.47 -12.91
CA GLU A 180 -6.70 -12.00 -11.58
C GLU A 180 -7.10 -10.88 -10.60
N MET A 181 -6.48 -9.69 -10.68
CA MET A 181 -6.91 -8.51 -9.91
C MET A 181 -8.37 -8.15 -10.22
N GLN A 182 -8.78 -8.17 -11.50
CA GLN A 182 -10.17 -7.92 -11.88
C GLN A 182 -11.13 -8.93 -11.27
N MET A 183 -10.79 -10.22 -11.34
CA MET A 183 -11.61 -11.29 -10.75
C MET A 183 -11.73 -11.11 -9.22
N LYS A 184 -10.62 -10.87 -8.55
CA LYS A 184 -10.58 -10.70 -7.08
C LYS A 184 -11.25 -9.41 -6.61
N LEU A 185 -11.13 -8.33 -7.37
CA LEU A 185 -11.88 -7.10 -7.11
C LEU A 185 -13.39 -7.35 -7.13
N THR A 186 -13.87 -8.10 -8.14
CA THR A 186 -15.28 -8.49 -8.23
C THR A 186 -15.72 -9.33 -7.03
N LEU A 187 -14.89 -10.30 -6.60
CA LEU A 187 -15.17 -11.12 -5.42
C LEU A 187 -15.23 -10.28 -4.14
N LEU A 188 -14.27 -9.40 -3.91
CA LEU A 188 -14.22 -8.55 -2.71
C LEU A 188 -15.41 -7.59 -2.62
N ARG A 189 -15.89 -7.09 -3.74
CA ARG A 189 -17.07 -6.22 -3.79
C ARG A 189 -18.37 -6.96 -3.43
N ASN A 190 -18.48 -8.22 -3.83
CA ASN A 190 -19.71 -9.01 -3.71
C ASN A 190 -19.73 -9.92 -2.48
N ASP A 191 -18.61 -10.05 -1.77
CA ASP A 191 -18.45 -10.87 -0.57
C ASP A 191 -17.97 -10.04 0.63
N PRO A 192 -18.90 -9.48 1.44
CA PRO A 192 -18.52 -8.71 2.62
C PRO A 192 -17.69 -9.49 3.65
N ALA A 193 -17.88 -10.82 3.74
CA ALA A 193 -17.11 -11.65 4.67
C ALA A 193 -15.64 -11.74 4.24
N ARG A 194 -15.39 -11.89 2.93
CA ARG A 194 -14.04 -11.87 2.37
C ARG A 194 -13.36 -10.50 2.58
N LEU A 195 -14.09 -9.42 2.37
CA LEU A 195 -13.56 -8.07 2.61
C LEU A 195 -13.21 -7.87 4.09
N ALA A 196 -14.09 -8.29 5.02
CA ALA A 196 -13.88 -8.23 6.46
C ALA A 196 -12.70 -9.10 6.91
N HIS A 197 -12.46 -10.25 6.26
CA HIS A 197 -11.28 -11.08 6.50
C HIS A 197 -10.01 -10.25 6.24
N TRP A 198 -9.87 -9.63 5.08
CA TRP A 198 -8.69 -8.82 4.75
C TRP A 198 -8.57 -7.55 5.58
N GLN A 199 -9.68 -6.98 6.03
CA GLN A 199 -9.65 -5.89 7.02
C GLN A 199 -9.04 -6.36 8.35
N THR A 200 -9.37 -7.55 8.79
CA THR A 200 -8.79 -8.16 10.01
C THR A 200 -7.28 -8.40 9.84
N GLN A 201 -6.85 -8.91 8.67
CA GLN A 201 -5.43 -9.10 8.39
C GLN A 201 -4.67 -7.77 8.36
N ALA A 202 -5.23 -6.73 7.73
CA ALA A 202 -4.67 -5.39 7.74
C ALA A 202 -4.46 -4.85 9.16
N GLN A 203 -5.44 -5.03 10.05
CA GLN A 203 -5.35 -4.63 11.47
C GLN A 203 -4.31 -5.44 12.25
N ARG A 204 -4.08 -6.72 11.89
CA ARG A 204 -3.01 -7.54 12.45
C ARG A 204 -1.64 -6.97 12.04
N ALA A 205 -1.42 -6.80 10.75
CA ALA A 205 -0.17 -6.24 10.22
C ALA A 205 0.11 -4.84 10.78
N ALA A 206 -0.90 -4.00 10.96
CA ALA A 206 -0.76 -2.67 11.55
C ALA A 206 -0.10 -2.67 12.94
N LYS A 207 -0.30 -3.71 13.75
CA LYS A 207 0.34 -3.85 15.07
C LYS A 207 1.80 -4.21 14.94
N GLU A 208 2.14 -5.10 14.01
CA GLU A 208 3.52 -5.57 13.77
C GLU A 208 4.41 -4.45 13.22
N TYR A 209 3.83 -3.57 12.38
CA TYR A 209 4.55 -2.44 11.78
C TYR A 209 4.28 -1.10 12.47
N SER A 210 3.79 -1.13 13.71
CA SER A 210 3.55 0.08 14.51
C SER A 210 4.85 0.73 14.97
N LYS A 211 4.80 2.04 15.15
CA LYS A 211 5.89 2.83 15.72
C LYS A 211 6.33 2.30 17.09
N GLU A 212 5.37 1.96 17.94
CA GLU A 212 5.62 1.46 19.29
C GLU A 212 6.36 0.13 19.25
N HIS A 213 5.87 -0.85 18.48
CA HIS A 213 6.51 -2.16 18.36
C HIS A 213 7.94 -2.04 17.83
N LEU A 214 8.15 -1.27 16.77
CA LEU A 214 9.48 -1.14 16.16
C LEU A 214 10.45 -0.30 17.04
N ALA A 215 9.95 0.61 17.86
CA ALA A 215 10.77 1.32 18.84
C ALA A 215 11.38 0.34 19.87
N ASP A 216 10.60 -0.64 20.32
CA ASP A 216 11.09 -1.71 21.23
C ASP A 216 12.14 -2.58 20.54
N VAL A 217 11.90 -2.98 19.28
CA VAL A 217 12.86 -3.75 18.48
C VAL A 217 14.21 -3.01 18.34
N TRP A 218 14.15 -1.71 17.97
CA TRP A 218 15.35 -0.87 17.85
C TRP A 218 16.07 -0.71 19.19
N THR A 219 15.32 -0.46 20.26
CA THR A 219 15.86 -0.30 21.61
C THR A 219 16.63 -1.56 22.03
N ASN A 220 16.03 -2.74 21.84
CA ASN A 220 16.67 -4.02 22.17
C ASN A 220 17.93 -4.26 21.32
N LEU A 221 17.94 -3.93 20.02
CA LEU A 221 19.12 -4.05 19.19
C LEU A 221 20.26 -3.15 19.67
N ILE A 222 19.98 -1.89 20.00
CA ILE A 222 20.97 -0.92 20.46
C ILE A 222 21.59 -1.42 21.78
N PHE A 223 20.77 -1.78 22.77
CA PHE A 223 21.27 -2.24 24.06
C PHE A 223 22.06 -3.55 23.98
N SER A 224 21.64 -4.51 23.15
CA SER A 224 22.40 -5.75 22.95
C SER A 224 23.76 -5.50 22.28
N SER A 225 23.81 -4.58 21.32
CA SER A 225 25.04 -4.18 20.63
C SER A 225 26.03 -3.43 21.54
N CYS A 226 25.54 -2.71 22.53
CA CYS A 226 26.36 -2.01 23.52
C CYS A 226 26.95 -2.99 24.57
N ARG A 227 26.19 -3.99 24.99
CA ARG A 227 26.65 -5.00 25.98
C ARG A 227 27.72 -5.95 25.44
N GLY A 228 27.76 -6.19 24.15
CA GLY A 228 28.79 -7.04 23.52
C GLY A 228 30.16 -6.39 23.33
N LYS A 229 30.40 -5.17 23.87
CA LYS A 229 31.66 -4.44 23.79
C LYS A 229 32.39 -4.28 25.14
N ILE A 230 31.97 -5.02 26.19
CA ILE A 230 32.65 -5.07 27.48
C ILE A 230 33.34 -6.44 27.62
#